data_516cce34a4ce0990496f14a9f4493fbd
#
_entry.id   516cce34a4ce0990496f14a9f4493fbd
#
_cell.length_a   1.000
_cell.length_b   1.000
_cell.length_c   1.000
_cell.angle_alpha   90.00
_cell.angle_beta   90.00
_cell.angle_gamma   90.00
#
_symmetry.space_group_name_H-M   'P 1'
#
loop_
_entity.id
_entity.type
_entity.pdbx_description
1 polymer ?
#
loop_
_entity_poly.entity_id
_entity_poly.type
_entity_poly.pdbx_seq_one_letter_code
_entity_poly.pdbx_strand_id
1 'polypeptide(L)'
;MLLRLILSFALLANTSFAQSPALHTSGSTFAQAAGIVASGFDRTYQLRFRNAVQDKNFYLLSLFQRHPEVGRLLRQDALLRKLSNEKVRALRMAATCNDMDCFDRLFRISDPTIETVAIQLKSLSRQPEFKRLIMKDMRPSGVFIKYSRQSDSEMLVAAWKDAAHGMNRLLRVYALGKDPFYKNIDRVSFDVSSEEYHQLLKTKLAEIKLSREPLFFEPTLNFTLKLLEANRRDEAARYEPLEEGENKAAFQDFKNISWNDYPHSFILVLGSGPGDSARISKIAAKRADHGAQLFLERKAPLIILSGGHVHPMQTPFNEAIEMKKYLMDKFKIPDKSILIDPYARHTTTNFRNAARLAFRYGIPTHLNALVTSSEDHIGIITRDGFRIRCTTELGYFPMESISRISPVAAEFKPSVASLFFDANDPLDP
;
A
#
# COMPACT_ATOMS: atom_id res chain seq x y z
N MET A 1 -58.14 28.30 -10.49
CA MET A 1 -57.48 28.54 -9.20
C MET A 1 -56.96 27.22 -8.71
N LEU A 2 -55.76 26.82 -9.17
CA LEU A 2 -55.10 25.55 -8.81
C LEU A 2 -53.73 25.87 -8.20
N LEU A 3 -53.60 25.53 -6.93
CA LEU A 3 -52.40 25.68 -6.11
C LEU A 3 -51.42 24.60 -6.51
N ARG A 4 -50.23 24.96 -7.01
CA ARG A 4 -49.10 24.02 -7.25
C ARG A 4 -48.21 23.96 -6.00
N LEU A 5 -48.24 22.83 -5.31
CA LEU A 5 -47.26 22.47 -4.30
C LEU A 5 -45.95 22.09 -5.00
N ILE A 6 -44.87 22.77 -4.67
CA ILE A 6 -43.49 22.36 -5.04
C ILE A 6 -42.96 21.49 -3.91
N LEU A 7 -42.84 20.20 -4.15
CA LEU A 7 -42.09 19.28 -3.28
C LEU A 7 -40.60 19.39 -3.62
N SER A 8 -39.82 19.91 -2.69
CA SER A 8 -38.37 19.83 -2.72
C SER A 8 -37.93 18.42 -2.29
N PHE A 9 -37.41 17.63 -3.21
CA PHE A 9 -36.73 16.37 -2.88
C PHE A 9 -35.32 16.68 -2.37
N ALA A 10 -35.12 16.51 -1.07
CA ALA A 10 -33.78 16.40 -0.50
C ALA A 10 -33.25 15.00 -0.81
N LEU A 11 -32.25 14.88 -1.68
CA LEU A 11 -31.50 13.65 -1.89
C LEU A 11 -30.62 13.40 -0.66
N LEU A 12 -31.11 12.57 0.26
CA LEU A 12 -30.29 11.91 1.25
C LEU A 12 -29.50 10.81 0.55
N ALA A 13 -28.20 11.02 0.40
CA ALA A 13 -27.29 9.98 -0.03
C ALA A 13 -27.16 8.93 1.09
N ASN A 14 -28.02 7.91 1.04
CA ASN A 14 -27.86 6.69 1.83
C ASN A 14 -26.63 5.94 1.32
N THR A 15 -25.49 6.11 1.97
CA THR A 15 -24.37 5.18 1.85
C THR A 15 -24.74 3.92 2.62
N SER A 16 -25.31 2.94 1.92
CA SER A 16 -25.50 1.59 2.44
C SER A 16 -24.14 0.99 2.76
N PHE A 17 -23.87 0.81 4.06
CA PHE A 17 -22.75 0.00 4.54
C PHE A 17 -23.04 -1.45 4.18
N ALA A 18 -22.31 -1.98 3.20
CA ALA A 18 -22.29 -3.43 2.96
C ALA A 18 -21.65 -4.10 4.18
N GLN A 19 -22.42 -4.96 4.85
CA GLN A 19 -21.92 -5.82 5.93
C GLN A 19 -20.87 -6.76 5.34
N SER A 20 -19.62 -6.60 5.76
CA SER A 20 -18.55 -7.54 5.46
C SER A 20 -18.71 -8.82 6.28
N PRO A 21 -18.39 -10.01 5.72
CA PRO A 21 -18.35 -11.24 6.48
C PRO A 21 -17.29 -11.15 7.58
N ALA A 22 -17.62 -11.69 8.76
CA ALA A 22 -16.76 -11.69 9.95
C ALA A 22 -15.37 -12.25 9.64
N LEU A 23 -14.37 -11.38 9.65
CA LEU A 23 -12.97 -11.77 9.67
C LEU A 23 -12.52 -11.96 11.12
N HIS A 24 -11.93 -13.11 11.37
CA HIS A 24 -11.52 -13.58 12.67
C HIS A 24 -10.72 -12.56 13.50
N THR A 25 -11.09 -12.46 14.76
CA THR A 25 -10.54 -11.62 15.83
C THR A 25 -9.05 -11.89 16.09
N SER A 26 -8.16 -11.14 15.43
CA SER A 26 -6.75 -11.03 15.84
C SER A 26 -6.32 -9.58 16.10
N GLY A 27 -7.24 -8.63 16.12
CA GLY A 27 -6.94 -7.19 16.18
C GLY A 27 -6.38 -6.68 17.51
N SER A 28 -6.71 -7.32 18.67
CA SER A 28 -6.24 -6.86 19.98
C SER A 28 -4.76 -7.16 20.24
N THR A 29 -4.23 -8.22 19.66
CA THR A 29 -2.82 -8.64 19.84
C THR A 29 -1.84 -7.80 19.01
N PHE A 30 -2.27 -7.24 17.89
CA PHE A 30 -1.38 -6.50 17.00
C PHE A 30 -1.09 -5.06 17.50
N ALA A 31 -2.10 -4.36 18.03
CA ALA A 31 -1.90 -3.02 18.59
C ALA A 31 -0.98 -3.02 19.85
N GLN A 32 -1.09 -4.06 20.70
CA GLN A 32 -0.16 -4.27 21.81
C GLN A 32 1.25 -4.66 21.33
N ALA A 33 1.35 -5.36 20.19
CA ALA A 33 2.62 -5.72 19.58
C ALA A 33 3.40 -4.51 19.08
N ALA A 34 2.75 -3.51 18.50
CA ALA A 34 3.40 -2.31 17.96
C ALA A 34 4.12 -1.47 19.02
N GLY A 35 3.62 -1.45 20.26
CA GLY A 35 4.27 -0.72 21.38
C GLY A 35 5.60 -1.32 21.87
N ILE A 36 5.87 -2.61 21.58
CA ILE A 36 7.08 -3.32 22.06
C ILE A 36 8.13 -3.47 20.95
N VAL A 37 7.77 -3.18 19.70
CA VAL A 37 8.52 -3.58 18.50
C VAL A 37 9.46 -2.51 17.98
N ALA A 38 9.64 -1.40 18.65
CA ALA A 38 10.68 -0.43 18.32
C ALA A 38 12.12 -1.04 18.28
N SER A 39 12.30 -2.28 18.76
CA SER A 39 13.60 -2.96 18.80
C SER A 39 13.99 -3.74 17.55
N GLY A 40 13.11 -3.94 16.57
CA GLY A 40 13.41 -4.74 15.36
C GLY A 40 13.57 -3.94 14.07
N PHE A 41 12.98 -2.74 13.98
CA PHE A 41 13.11 -1.87 12.81
C PHE A 41 14.40 -1.04 12.90
N ASP A 42 15.20 -1.11 11.84
CA ASP A 42 16.40 -0.28 11.69
C ASP A 42 16.05 0.94 10.80
N ARG A 43 16.09 2.14 11.37
CA ARG A 43 15.84 3.41 10.65
C ARG A 43 16.84 3.69 9.55
N THR A 44 18.01 3.05 9.57
CA THR A 44 19.04 3.18 8.54
C THR A 44 18.83 2.20 7.38
N TYR A 45 17.93 1.22 7.56
CA TYR A 45 17.61 0.26 6.51
C TYR A 45 16.88 0.94 5.34
N GLN A 46 17.50 0.91 4.18
CA GLN A 46 16.95 1.51 2.97
C GLN A 46 16.23 0.47 2.12
N LEU A 47 14.95 0.69 1.88
CA LEU A 47 14.20 -0.05 0.88
C LEU A 47 14.66 0.40 -0.50
N ARG A 48 15.33 -0.49 -1.24
CA ARG A 48 15.73 -0.21 -2.63
C ARG A 48 14.78 -0.95 -3.56
N PHE A 49 14.03 -0.20 -4.34
CA PHE A 49 13.12 -0.76 -5.32
C PHE A 49 13.86 -0.99 -6.66
N ARG A 50 13.84 -2.25 -7.16
CA ARG A 50 14.28 -2.59 -8.53
C ARG A 50 13.08 -2.69 -9.47
N ASN A 51 12.01 -3.30 -9.00
CA ASN A 51 10.70 -3.29 -9.60
C ASN A 51 9.74 -2.82 -8.52
N ALA A 52 9.43 -1.51 -8.50
CA ALA A 52 8.70 -0.89 -7.41
C ALA A 52 7.30 -1.51 -7.20
N VAL A 53 6.61 -1.91 -8.28
CA VAL A 53 5.30 -2.58 -8.18
C VAL A 53 5.44 -3.92 -7.47
N GLN A 54 6.41 -4.75 -7.87
CA GLN A 54 6.67 -6.04 -7.22
C GLN A 54 7.13 -5.84 -5.77
N ASP A 55 8.09 -4.94 -5.56
CA ASP A 55 8.75 -4.76 -4.27
C ASP A 55 7.79 -4.27 -3.19
N LYS A 56 6.85 -3.40 -3.55
CA LYS A 56 5.82 -2.93 -2.62
C LYS A 56 4.75 -3.99 -2.33
N ASN A 57 4.40 -4.80 -3.32
CA ASN A 57 3.35 -5.82 -3.18
C ASN A 57 3.88 -7.16 -2.64
N PHE A 58 5.11 -7.55 -3.00
CA PHE A 58 5.65 -8.90 -2.77
C PHE A 58 7.11 -8.84 -2.32
N TYR A 59 7.43 -8.05 -1.28
CA TYR A 59 8.82 -7.80 -0.87
C TYR A 59 9.59 -9.06 -0.51
N LEU A 60 8.96 -10.07 0.12
CA LEU A 60 9.61 -11.36 0.39
C LEU A 60 10.11 -12.04 -0.88
N LEU A 61 9.27 -12.03 -1.94
CA LEU A 61 9.64 -12.68 -3.20
C LEU A 61 10.79 -11.93 -3.89
N SER A 62 10.81 -10.61 -3.77
CA SER A 62 11.93 -9.78 -4.21
C SER A 62 13.21 -10.08 -3.44
N LEU A 63 13.13 -10.28 -2.13
CA LEU A 63 14.29 -10.70 -1.31
C LEU A 63 14.83 -12.07 -1.76
N PHE A 64 13.96 -13.05 -2.03
CA PHE A 64 14.38 -14.35 -2.54
C PHE A 64 15.14 -14.26 -3.88
N GLN A 65 14.73 -13.35 -4.75
CA GLN A 65 15.39 -13.10 -6.04
C GLN A 65 16.72 -12.34 -5.89
N ARG A 66 16.81 -11.44 -4.89
CA ARG A 66 17.99 -10.59 -4.67
C ARG A 66 19.14 -11.28 -3.97
N HIS A 67 18.85 -12.35 -3.21
CA HIS A 67 19.85 -13.12 -2.47
C HIS A 67 20.23 -14.40 -3.22
N PRO A 68 21.37 -14.41 -3.97
CA PRO A 68 21.73 -15.53 -4.84
C PRO A 68 21.85 -16.86 -4.08
N GLU A 69 22.33 -16.82 -2.83
CA GLU A 69 22.50 -18.01 -1.98
C GLU A 69 21.14 -18.59 -1.57
N VAL A 70 20.19 -17.74 -1.18
CA VAL A 70 18.82 -18.16 -0.87
C VAL A 70 18.14 -18.71 -2.13
N GLY A 71 18.25 -18.00 -3.26
CA GLY A 71 17.75 -18.47 -4.55
C GLY A 71 18.32 -19.81 -4.97
N ARG A 72 19.61 -20.06 -4.71
CA ARG A 72 20.26 -21.37 -4.96
C ARG A 72 19.61 -22.48 -4.11
N LEU A 73 19.43 -22.25 -2.80
CA LEU A 73 18.79 -23.22 -1.92
C LEU A 73 17.36 -23.54 -2.36
N LEU A 74 16.59 -22.52 -2.73
CA LEU A 74 15.22 -22.70 -3.24
C LEU A 74 15.18 -23.53 -4.54
N ARG A 75 16.15 -23.34 -5.45
CA ARG A 75 16.24 -24.13 -6.69
C ARG A 75 16.72 -25.55 -6.46
N GLN A 76 17.59 -25.80 -5.49
CA GLN A 76 18.12 -27.12 -5.14
C GLN A 76 17.09 -27.98 -4.43
N ASP A 77 16.11 -27.37 -3.76
CA ASP A 77 15.05 -28.12 -3.10
C ASP A 77 14.18 -28.88 -4.11
N ALA A 78 14.06 -30.20 -3.91
CA ALA A 78 13.40 -31.08 -4.86
C ALA A 78 11.91 -30.75 -5.05
N LEU A 79 11.21 -30.39 -3.95
CA LEU A 79 9.79 -30.04 -3.98
C LEU A 79 9.57 -28.71 -4.69
N LEU A 80 10.33 -27.67 -4.31
CA LEU A 80 10.19 -26.33 -4.91
C LEU A 80 10.57 -26.34 -6.39
N ARG A 81 11.60 -27.12 -6.78
CA ARG A 81 11.96 -27.33 -8.19
C ARG A 81 10.85 -28.04 -8.97
N LYS A 82 10.18 -29.03 -8.38
CA LYS A 82 9.01 -29.68 -8.99
C LYS A 82 7.91 -28.66 -9.25
N LEU A 83 7.56 -27.85 -8.24
CA LEU A 83 6.55 -26.78 -8.37
C LEU A 83 6.95 -25.75 -9.44
N SER A 84 8.22 -25.33 -9.49
CA SER A 84 8.72 -24.45 -10.54
C SER A 84 8.47 -25.05 -11.94
N ASN A 85 8.84 -26.30 -12.15
CA ASN A 85 8.63 -26.98 -13.44
C ASN A 85 7.14 -27.08 -13.82
N GLU A 86 6.26 -27.32 -12.85
CA GLU A 86 4.81 -27.33 -13.07
C GLU A 86 4.30 -25.96 -13.50
N LYS A 87 4.71 -24.88 -12.82
CA LYS A 87 4.30 -23.50 -13.16
C LYS A 87 4.92 -23.01 -14.48
N VAL A 88 6.13 -23.43 -14.83
CA VAL A 88 6.72 -23.17 -16.15
C VAL A 88 5.91 -23.86 -17.26
N ARG A 89 5.46 -25.10 -17.06
CA ARG A 89 4.56 -25.76 -17.99
C ARG A 89 3.21 -25.04 -18.10
N ALA A 90 2.65 -24.64 -16.97
CA ALA A 90 1.42 -23.84 -16.90
C ALA A 90 1.53 -22.55 -17.73
N LEU A 91 2.66 -21.83 -17.63
CA LEU A 91 2.90 -20.62 -18.42
C LEU A 91 2.89 -20.91 -19.94
N ARG A 92 3.48 -22.02 -20.37
CA ARG A 92 3.45 -22.42 -21.80
C ARG A 92 2.03 -22.79 -22.25
N MET A 93 1.28 -23.50 -21.41
CA MET A 93 -0.10 -23.89 -21.70
C MET A 93 -1.07 -22.68 -21.72
N ALA A 94 -0.75 -21.62 -21.00
CA ALA A 94 -1.60 -20.42 -20.93
C ALA A 94 -1.79 -19.73 -22.29
N ALA A 95 -0.87 -19.90 -23.24
CA ALA A 95 -1.04 -19.41 -24.62
C ALA A 95 -2.23 -20.04 -25.35
N THR A 96 -2.67 -21.24 -24.94
CA THR A 96 -3.81 -21.96 -25.52
C THR A 96 -5.11 -21.78 -24.74
N CYS A 97 -5.12 -20.97 -23.68
CA CYS A 97 -6.33 -20.69 -22.91
C CYS A 97 -7.36 -19.93 -23.76
N ASN A 98 -8.60 -20.40 -23.70
CA ASN A 98 -9.73 -19.78 -24.40
C ASN A 98 -10.75 -19.15 -23.43
N ASP A 99 -10.52 -19.26 -22.13
CA ASP A 99 -11.36 -18.70 -21.07
C ASP A 99 -10.52 -18.24 -19.88
N MET A 100 -11.08 -17.40 -19.03
CA MET A 100 -10.41 -16.86 -17.85
C MET A 100 -10.23 -17.89 -16.73
N ASP A 101 -11.12 -18.89 -16.64
CA ASP A 101 -10.97 -19.97 -15.68
C ASP A 101 -9.72 -20.83 -15.98
N CYS A 102 -9.33 -20.94 -17.26
CA CYS A 102 -8.09 -21.58 -17.67
C CYS A 102 -6.88 -20.88 -17.06
N PHE A 103 -6.80 -19.55 -17.14
CA PHE A 103 -5.70 -18.80 -16.52
C PHE A 103 -5.66 -19.00 -15.01
N ASP A 104 -6.82 -18.93 -14.36
CA ASP A 104 -6.88 -19.14 -12.92
C ASP A 104 -6.42 -20.54 -12.51
N ARG A 105 -6.91 -21.60 -13.16
CA ARG A 105 -6.49 -23.00 -12.90
C ARG A 105 -4.98 -23.18 -13.04
N LEU A 106 -4.36 -22.55 -14.06
CA LEU A 106 -2.93 -22.69 -14.32
C LEU A 106 -2.07 -21.95 -13.30
N PHE A 107 -2.45 -20.75 -12.91
CA PHE A 107 -1.61 -19.88 -12.09
C PHE A 107 -1.96 -19.86 -10.61
N ARG A 108 -3.17 -20.19 -10.22
CA ARG A 108 -3.55 -20.24 -8.81
C ARG A 108 -2.63 -21.16 -8.02
N ILE A 109 -2.25 -20.74 -6.83
CA ILE A 109 -1.54 -21.54 -5.84
C ILE A 109 -2.60 -22.07 -4.87
N SER A 110 -2.87 -23.38 -4.91
CA SER A 110 -3.88 -23.99 -4.03
C SER A 110 -3.46 -23.93 -2.56
N ASP A 111 -4.43 -23.92 -1.64
CA ASP A 111 -4.14 -23.91 -0.20
C ASP A 111 -3.24 -25.07 0.24
N PRO A 112 -3.43 -26.32 -0.23
CA PRO A 112 -2.50 -27.39 0.06
C PRO A 112 -1.07 -27.10 -0.43
N THR A 113 -0.92 -26.44 -1.59
CA THR A 113 0.39 -26.05 -2.10
C THR A 113 1.01 -24.95 -1.25
N ILE A 114 0.22 -23.97 -0.81
CA ILE A 114 0.67 -22.90 0.09
C ILE A 114 1.22 -23.48 1.39
N GLU A 115 0.50 -24.43 2.01
CA GLU A 115 0.94 -25.11 3.23
C GLU A 115 2.17 -25.99 3.01
N THR A 116 2.24 -26.72 1.91
CA THR A 116 3.39 -27.54 1.56
C THR A 116 4.67 -26.70 1.41
N VAL A 117 4.59 -25.56 0.72
CA VAL A 117 5.71 -24.62 0.60
C VAL A 117 6.04 -24.00 1.97
N ALA A 118 5.05 -23.68 2.80
CA ALA A 118 5.26 -23.14 4.14
C ALA A 118 6.08 -24.11 5.03
N ILE A 119 5.76 -25.40 5.00
CA ILE A 119 6.51 -26.44 5.72
C ILE A 119 7.96 -26.48 5.21
N GLN A 120 8.16 -26.40 3.89
CA GLN A 120 9.49 -26.44 3.28
C GLN A 120 10.32 -25.19 3.64
N LEU A 121 9.72 -23.99 3.57
CA LEU A 121 10.37 -22.76 3.99
C LEU A 121 10.72 -22.75 5.47
N LYS A 122 9.85 -23.33 6.34
CA LYS A 122 10.15 -23.52 7.76
C LYS A 122 11.37 -24.42 7.96
N SER A 123 11.55 -25.47 7.15
CA SER A 123 12.76 -26.30 7.18
C SER A 123 14.00 -25.52 6.70
N LEU A 124 13.88 -24.83 5.57
CA LEU A 124 14.97 -24.04 4.98
C LEU A 124 15.39 -22.84 5.86
N SER A 125 14.50 -22.32 6.71
CA SER A 125 14.82 -21.21 7.62
C SER A 125 15.94 -21.51 8.61
N ARG A 126 16.26 -22.79 8.82
CA ARG A 126 17.39 -23.24 9.66
C ARG A 126 18.74 -23.03 9.00
N GLN A 127 18.79 -22.89 7.67
CA GLN A 127 20.02 -22.67 6.91
C GLN A 127 20.63 -21.29 7.21
N PRO A 128 21.95 -21.15 7.26
CA PRO A 128 22.63 -19.89 7.56
C PRO A 128 22.22 -18.75 6.61
N GLU A 129 21.96 -19.05 5.34
CA GLU A 129 21.57 -18.09 4.31
C GLU A 129 20.19 -17.46 4.62
N PHE A 130 19.23 -18.30 5.02
CA PHE A 130 17.91 -17.82 5.43
C PHE A 130 17.96 -17.04 6.76
N LYS A 131 18.76 -17.47 7.71
CA LYS A 131 18.98 -16.72 8.95
C LYS A 131 19.54 -15.33 8.65
N ARG A 132 20.53 -15.22 7.75
CA ARG A 132 21.07 -13.91 7.31
C ARG A 132 20.01 -13.06 6.64
N LEU A 133 19.20 -13.62 5.73
CA LEU A 133 18.09 -12.92 5.08
C LEU A 133 17.12 -12.33 6.12
N ILE A 134 16.69 -13.14 7.09
CA ILE A 134 15.73 -12.71 8.10
C ILE A 134 16.34 -11.62 8.98
N MET A 135 17.56 -11.81 9.46
CA MET A 135 18.20 -10.89 10.40
C MET A 135 18.67 -9.58 9.76
N LYS A 136 19.09 -9.60 8.49
CA LYS A 136 19.66 -8.44 7.81
C LYS A 136 18.68 -7.67 6.93
N ASP A 137 17.59 -8.31 6.50
CA ASP A 137 16.62 -7.70 5.57
C ASP A 137 15.19 -7.75 6.08
N MET A 138 14.67 -8.92 6.47
CA MET A 138 13.27 -9.01 6.86
C MET A 138 12.98 -8.20 8.13
N ARG A 139 13.71 -8.44 9.22
CA ARG A 139 13.49 -7.72 10.49
C ARG A 139 13.83 -6.24 10.41
N PRO A 140 15.04 -5.85 9.93
CA PRO A 140 15.41 -4.43 9.88
C PRO A 140 14.55 -3.61 8.95
N SER A 141 13.99 -4.20 7.89
CA SER A 141 13.16 -3.49 6.93
C SER A 141 11.88 -2.90 7.52
N GLY A 142 11.35 -3.45 8.61
CA GLY A 142 10.03 -3.09 9.14
C GLY A 142 8.85 -3.57 8.28
N VAL A 143 9.10 -4.02 7.03
CA VAL A 143 8.04 -4.48 6.11
C VAL A 143 7.24 -5.64 6.68
N PHE A 144 7.86 -6.47 7.51
CA PHE A 144 7.24 -7.64 8.16
C PHE A 144 6.92 -7.40 9.65
N ILE A 145 6.77 -6.14 10.07
CA ILE A 145 6.64 -5.76 11.47
C ILE A 145 5.42 -6.39 12.17
N LYS A 146 4.38 -6.70 11.42
CA LYS A 146 3.21 -7.47 11.90
C LYS A 146 3.62 -8.80 12.57
N TYR A 147 4.70 -9.41 12.08
CA TYR A 147 5.19 -10.72 12.52
C TYR A 147 6.41 -10.63 13.46
N SER A 148 6.77 -9.46 13.92
CA SER A 148 8.00 -9.20 14.67
C SER A 148 8.12 -9.97 16.01
N ARG A 149 6.99 -10.35 16.62
CA ARG A 149 6.95 -11.20 17.84
C ARG A 149 7.07 -12.69 17.57
N GLN A 150 6.93 -13.09 16.32
CA GLN A 150 7.06 -14.48 15.91
C GLN A 150 8.53 -14.89 15.80
N SER A 151 8.80 -16.18 15.89
CA SER A 151 10.11 -16.72 15.55
C SER A 151 10.47 -16.44 14.09
N ASP A 152 11.74 -16.52 13.76
CA ASP A 152 12.23 -16.28 12.39
C ASP A 152 11.54 -17.18 11.35
N SER A 153 11.32 -18.44 11.70
CA SER A 153 10.65 -19.39 10.81
C SER A 153 9.16 -19.08 10.64
N GLU A 154 8.49 -18.63 11.70
CA GLU A 154 7.07 -18.25 11.64
C GLU A 154 6.87 -16.96 10.85
N MET A 155 7.74 -15.94 11.04
CA MET A 155 7.73 -14.72 10.24
C MET A 155 7.89 -15.02 8.75
N LEU A 156 8.85 -15.87 8.39
CA LEU A 156 9.08 -16.28 7.00
C LEU A 156 7.86 -16.98 6.39
N VAL A 157 7.27 -17.91 7.14
CA VAL A 157 6.08 -18.66 6.74
C VAL A 157 4.86 -17.73 6.57
N ALA A 158 4.64 -16.83 7.52
CA ALA A 158 3.53 -15.87 7.44
C ALA A 158 3.67 -14.94 6.23
N ALA A 159 4.86 -14.41 5.99
CA ALA A 159 5.14 -13.57 4.83
C ALA A 159 4.97 -14.31 3.48
N TRP A 160 5.31 -15.61 3.43
CA TRP A 160 5.02 -16.44 2.27
C TRP A 160 3.52 -16.63 2.03
N LYS A 161 2.77 -16.96 3.07
CA LYS A 161 1.31 -17.15 2.97
C LYS A 161 0.63 -15.90 2.48
N ASP A 162 0.98 -14.74 3.02
CA ASP A 162 0.44 -13.45 2.55
C ASP A 162 0.75 -13.22 1.07
N ALA A 163 1.99 -13.45 0.64
CA ALA A 163 2.37 -13.29 -0.77
C ALA A 163 1.61 -14.24 -1.71
N ALA A 164 1.43 -15.50 -1.30
CA ALA A 164 0.68 -16.48 -2.08
C ALA A 164 -0.82 -16.13 -2.19
N HIS A 165 -1.43 -15.73 -1.08
CA HIS A 165 -2.82 -15.27 -1.06
C HIS A 165 -3.00 -13.98 -1.87
N GLY A 166 -2.03 -13.06 -1.81
CA GLY A 166 -2.05 -11.83 -2.61
C GLY A 166 -1.99 -12.11 -4.11
N MET A 167 -1.11 -13.01 -4.56
CA MET A 167 -1.09 -13.45 -5.96
C MET A 167 -2.43 -14.06 -6.37
N ASN A 168 -3.01 -14.93 -5.55
CA ASN A 168 -4.33 -15.51 -5.79
C ASN A 168 -5.43 -14.45 -5.80
N ARG A 169 -5.34 -13.39 -4.97
CA ARG A 169 -6.28 -12.26 -5.00
C ARG A 169 -6.23 -11.53 -6.34
N LEU A 170 -5.04 -11.24 -6.87
CA LEU A 170 -4.89 -10.61 -8.17
C LEU A 170 -5.52 -11.45 -9.30
N LEU A 171 -5.35 -12.77 -9.27
CA LEU A 171 -6.02 -13.68 -10.20
C LEU A 171 -7.54 -13.58 -10.09
N ARG A 172 -8.09 -13.61 -8.87
CA ARG A 172 -9.54 -13.50 -8.65
C ARG A 172 -10.11 -12.19 -9.19
N VAL A 173 -9.43 -11.06 -8.95
CA VAL A 173 -9.92 -9.74 -9.36
C VAL A 173 -9.73 -9.56 -10.87
N TYR A 174 -8.53 -9.76 -11.38
CA TYR A 174 -8.18 -9.34 -12.74
C TYR A 174 -8.24 -10.45 -13.79
N ALA A 175 -8.21 -11.73 -13.41
CA ALA A 175 -8.51 -12.80 -14.35
C ALA A 175 -9.98 -13.23 -14.28
N LEU A 176 -10.56 -13.38 -13.08
CA LEU A 176 -11.94 -13.86 -12.93
C LEU A 176 -12.99 -12.76 -12.80
N GLY A 177 -12.61 -11.47 -12.78
CA GLY A 177 -13.54 -10.35 -12.63
C GLY A 177 -14.31 -10.32 -11.31
N LYS A 178 -13.81 -10.98 -10.26
CA LYS A 178 -14.46 -10.97 -8.94
C LYS A 178 -14.27 -9.62 -8.26
N ASP A 179 -15.29 -9.18 -7.54
CA ASP A 179 -15.25 -7.91 -6.84
C ASP A 179 -14.07 -7.84 -5.85
N PRO A 180 -13.25 -6.78 -5.92
CA PRO A 180 -12.26 -6.47 -4.90
C PRO A 180 -12.93 -5.89 -3.66
N PHE A 181 -12.13 -5.64 -2.61
CA PHE A 181 -12.63 -5.02 -1.38
C PHE A 181 -13.21 -3.61 -1.66
N TYR A 182 -12.51 -2.81 -2.47
CA TYR A 182 -12.95 -1.48 -2.89
C TYR A 182 -13.38 -1.47 -4.36
N LYS A 183 -14.59 -1.96 -4.63
CA LYS A 183 -15.14 -2.12 -5.98
C LYS A 183 -15.04 -0.87 -6.86
N ASN A 184 -15.26 0.32 -6.28
CA ASN A 184 -15.28 1.58 -7.03
C ASN A 184 -13.90 2.04 -7.52
N ILE A 185 -12.81 1.52 -6.93
CA ILE A 185 -11.44 1.95 -7.24
C ILE A 185 -10.50 0.82 -7.64
N ASP A 186 -10.89 -0.46 -7.43
CA ASP A 186 -10.01 -1.61 -7.66
C ASP A 186 -10.55 -2.63 -8.66
N ARG A 187 -11.75 -2.44 -9.16
CA ARG A 187 -12.32 -3.36 -10.14
C ARG A 187 -11.43 -3.50 -11.38
N VAL A 188 -11.57 -4.63 -12.06
CA VAL A 188 -10.98 -4.83 -13.39
C VAL A 188 -11.44 -3.73 -14.35
N SER A 189 -10.54 -3.29 -15.23
CA SER A 189 -10.78 -2.19 -16.18
C SER A 189 -11.47 -2.65 -17.46
N PHE A 190 -11.68 -3.95 -17.62
CA PHE A 190 -12.20 -4.59 -18.83
C PHE A 190 -13.38 -5.51 -18.52
N ASP A 191 -14.16 -5.82 -19.52
CA ASP A 191 -15.02 -7.00 -19.46
C ASP A 191 -14.12 -8.23 -19.61
N VAL A 192 -14.02 -9.02 -18.52
CA VAL A 192 -13.16 -10.21 -18.50
C VAL A 192 -13.59 -11.30 -19.47
N SER A 193 -14.84 -11.29 -19.95
CA SER A 193 -15.34 -12.21 -20.98
C SER A 193 -15.05 -11.75 -22.41
N SER A 194 -14.54 -10.53 -22.59
CA SER A 194 -14.28 -9.98 -23.93
C SER A 194 -13.05 -10.61 -24.59
N GLU A 195 -13.15 -10.82 -25.92
CA GLU A 195 -12.01 -11.27 -26.72
C GLU A 195 -10.84 -10.27 -26.66
N GLU A 196 -11.14 -8.96 -26.59
CA GLU A 196 -10.14 -7.91 -26.45
C GLU A 196 -9.26 -8.14 -25.22
N TYR A 197 -9.87 -8.41 -24.08
CA TYR A 197 -9.12 -8.65 -22.84
C TYR A 197 -8.33 -9.96 -22.89
N HIS A 198 -8.90 -11.02 -23.47
CA HIS A 198 -8.19 -12.28 -23.72
C HIS A 198 -6.93 -12.07 -24.56
N GLN A 199 -7.03 -11.35 -25.66
CA GLN A 199 -5.88 -11.08 -26.54
C GLN A 199 -4.84 -10.19 -25.83
N LEU A 200 -5.28 -9.20 -25.06
CA LEU A 200 -4.39 -8.39 -24.25
C LEU A 200 -3.59 -9.27 -23.26
N LEU A 201 -4.24 -10.20 -22.55
CA LEU A 201 -3.56 -11.08 -21.61
C LEU A 201 -2.62 -12.07 -22.31
N LYS A 202 -2.98 -12.61 -23.47
CA LYS A 202 -2.07 -13.45 -24.28
C LYS A 202 -0.83 -12.66 -24.71
N THR A 203 -1.00 -11.40 -25.11
CA THR A 203 0.13 -10.51 -25.44
C THR A 203 1.01 -10.28 -24.22
N LYS A 204 0.42 -9.98 -23.05
CA LYS A 204 1.15 -9.80 -21.80
C LYS A 204 1.87 -11.06 -21.33
N LEU A 205 1.30 -12.23 -21.53
CA LEU A 205 1.95 -13.52 -21.27
C LEU A 205 3.20 -13.73 -22.14
N ALA A 206 3.13 -13.37 -23.42
CA ALA A 206 4.24 -13.50 -24.36
C ALA A 206 5.43 -12.59 -23.99
N GLU A 207 5.20 -11.51 -23.25
CA GLU A 207 6.25 -10.63 -22.73
C GLU A 207 7.02 -11.22 -21.54
N ILE A 208 6.48 -12.27 -20.87
CA ILE A 208 7.09 -12.87 -19.68
C ILE A 208 8.37 -13.61 -20.06
N LYS A 209 9.49 -13.12 -19.54
CA LYS A 209 10.79 -13.75 -19.68
C LYS A 209 11.21 -14.38 -18.36
N LEU A 210 11.35 -15.68 -18.34
CA LEU A 210 11.88 -16.41 -17.19
C LEU A 210 13.37 -16.70 -17.37
N SER A 211 14.10 -16.80 -16.27
CA SER A 211 15.45 -17.38 -16.28
C SER A 211 15.40 -18.85 -16.68
N ARG A 212 16.57 -19.44 -16.98
CA ARG A 212 16.65 -20.88 -17.29
C ARG A 212 16.13 -21.76 -16.15
N GLU A 213 16.36 -21.34 -14.93
CA GLU A 213 15.93 -22.02 -13.70
C GLU A 213 15.17 -21.04 -12.80
N PRO A 214 13.87 -20.77 -13.11
CA PRO A 214 13.10 -19.83 -12.33
C PRO A 214 12.77 -20.38 -10.94
N LEU A 215 12.58 -19.49 -9.98
CA LEU A 215 12.06 -19.85 -8.66
C LEU A 215 10.58 -20.30 -8.77
N PHE A 216 10.15 -21.14 -7.86
CA PHE A 216 8.85 -21.82 -7.90
C PHE A 216 7.64 -20.89 -7.98
N PHE A 217 7.79 -19.65 -7.55
CA PHE A 217 6.73 -18.64 -7.58
C PHE A 217 6.79 -17.71 -8.80
N GLU A 218 7.94 -17.62 -9.50
CA GLU A 218 8.17 -16.61 -10.55
C GLU A 218 7.17 -16.68 -11.71
N PRO A 219 6.74 -17.84 -12.21
CA PRO A 219 5.76 -17.84 -13.29
C PRO A 219 4.42 -17.24 -12.87
N THR A 220 3.92 -17.58 -11.67
CA THR A 220 2.69 -17.00 -11.12
C THR A 220 2.86 -15.51 -10.79
N LEU A 221 3.96 -15.13 -10.13
CA LEU A 221 4.26 -13.75 -9.82
C LEU A 221 4.28 -12.88 -11.08
N ASN A 222 5.05 -13.30 -12.10
CA ASN A 222 5.17 -12.53 -13.33
C ASN A 222 3.81 -12.36 -14.04
N PHE A 223 2.97 -13.40 -14.06
CA PHE A 223 1.63 -13.28 -14.62
C PHE A 223 0.76 -12.31 -13.83
N THR A 224 0.78 -12.38 -12.49
CA THR A 224 -0.02 -11.45 -11.66
C THR A 224 0.45 -10.00 -11.79
N LEU A 225 1.76 -9.75 -11.95
CA LEU A 225 2.28 -8.42 -12.26
C LEU A 225 1.82 -7.94 -13.64
N LYS A 226 1.71 -8.83 -14.64
CA LYS A 226 1.15 -8.51 -15.96
C LYS A 226 -0.35 -8.21 -15.90
N LEU A 227 -1.10 -8.82 -14.99
CA LEU A 227 -2.50 -8.45 -14.73
C LEU A 227 -2.62 -7.03 -14.18
N LEU A 228 -1.75 -6.64 -13.23
CA LEU A 228 -1.69 -5.26 -12.72
C LEU A 228 -1.35 -4.28 -13.85
N GLU A 229 -0.33 -4.59 -14.66
CA GLU A 229 0.08 -3.76 -15.80
C GLU A 229 -1.06 -3.58 -16.82
N ALA A 230 -1.72 -4.67 -17.24
CA ALA A 230 -2.84 -4.63 -18.17
C ALA A 230 -3.99 -3.73 -17.67
N ASN A 231 -4.23 -3.73 -16.36
CA ASN A 231 -5.26 -2.93 -15.73
C ASN A 231 -4.78 -1.56 -15.24
N ARG A 232 -3.54 -1.15 -15.54
CA ARG A 232 -2.91 0.12 -15.11
C ARG A 232 -2.91 0.27 -13.59
N ARG A 233 -2.60 -0.83 -12.87
CA ARG A 233 -2.58 -0.91 -11.40
C ARG A 233 -1.17 -0.79 -10.85
N ASP A 234 -0.46 0.24 -11.28
CA ASP A 234 0.86 0.63 -10.81
C ASP A 234 0.81 1.81 -9.81
N GLU A 235 -0.40 2.27 -9.44
CA GLU A 235 -0.59 3.49 -8.64
C GLU A 235 0.20 3.47 -7.33
N ALA A 236 0.33 2.31 -6.68
CA ALA A 236 1.07 2.18 -5.43
C ALA A 236 2.59 2.42 -5.57
N ALA A 237 3.13 2.45 -6.81
CA ALA A 237 4.56 2.49 -7.06
C ALA A 237 4.98 3.45 -8.18
N ARG A 238 4.04 4.10 -8.84
CA ARG A 238 4.27 4.92 -10.06
C ARG A 238 5.33 6.01 -9.90
N TYR A 239 5.48 6.55 -8.71
CA TYR A 239 6.38 7.67 -8.41
C TYR A 239 7.65 7.25 -7.65
N GLU A 240 7.92 5.95 -7.51
CA GLU A 240 9.12 5.49 -6.82
C GLU A 240 10.38 5.59 -7.72
N PRO A 241 11.52 5.92 -7.14
CA PRO A 241 11.73 6.31 -5.74
C PRO A 241 11.38 7.78 -5.48
N LEU A 242 10.51 8.02 -4.49
CA LEU A 242 10.02 9.39 -4.18
C LEU A 242 11.15 10.35 -3.79
N GLU A 243 12.15 9.89 -3.06
CA GLU A 243 13.29 10.67 -2.60
C GLU A 243 14.25 11.11 -3.73
N GLU A 244 14.16 10.50 -4.90
CA GLU A 244 14.89 10.90 -6.10
C GLU A 244 14.00 11.70 -7.07
N GLY A 245 12.67 11.62 -6.88
CA GLY A 245 11.65 12.29 -7.67
C GLY A 245 10.96 13.44 -6.93
N GLU A 246 9.67 13.28 -6.69
CA GLU A 246 8.76 14.32 -6.19
C GLU A 246 9.11 14.84 -4.78
N ASN A 247 9.75 14.04 -3.93
CA ASN A 247 10.15 14.41 -2.58
C ASN A 247 11.63 14.81 -2.48
N LYS A 248 12.35 14.85 -3.58
CA LYS A 248 13.82 15.06 -3.60
C LYS A 248 14.25 16.33 -2.86
N ALA A 249 13.61 17.45 -3.15
CA ALA A 249 13.99 18.74 -2.58
C ALA A 249 13.83 18.73 -1.04
N ALA A 250 12.71 18.24 -0.54
CA ALA A 250 12.46 18.14 0.90
C ALA A 250 13.40 17.13 1.56
N PHE A 251 13.59 15.95 0.97
CA PHE A 251 14.48 14.92 1.50
C PHE A 251 15.93 15.40 1.64
N GLN A 252 16.42 16.16 0.68
CA GLN A 252 17.77 16.75 0.72
C GLN A 252 17.94 17.84 1.77
N ASP A 253 16.85 18.55 2.13
CA ASP A 253 16.89 19.66 3.09
C ASP A 253 16.73 19.22 4.54
N PHE A 254 16.38 17.97 4.83
CA PHE A 254 16.11 17.45 6.20
C PHE A 254 17.25 17.72 7.18
N LYS A 255 18.49 17.62 6.73
CA LYS A 255 19.69 17.91 7.55
C LYS A 255 19.79 19.37 8.02
N ASN A 256 19.06 20.29 7.37
CA ASN A 256 19.04 21.71 7.67
C ASN A 256 17.88 22.10 8.60
N ILE A 257 17.00 21.16 8.94
CA ILE A 257 15.83 21.43 9.78
C ILE A 257 16.22 21.35 11.26
N SER A 258 16.06 22.48 11.98
CA SER A 258 16.14 22.52 13.43
C SER A 258 14.83 22.08 14.05
N TRP A 259 14.64 20.77 14.21
CA TRP A 259 13.37 20.17 14.65
C TRP A 259 12.87 20.72 15.99
N ASN A 260 13.78 21.07 16.90
CA ASN A 260 13.45 21.61 18.23
C ASN A 260 12.81 23.02 18.19
N ASP A 261 12.87 23.71 17.04
CA ASP A 261 12.25 25.03 16.84
C ASP A 261 10.76 24.94 16.57
N TYR A 262 10.21 23.73 16.48
CA TYR A 262 8.83 23.48 16.11
C TYR A 262 8.12 22.57 17.11
N PRO A 263 6.85 22.88 17.44
CA PRO A 263 6.06 22.04 18.36
C PRO A 263 5.67 20.69 17.75
N HIS A 264 5.66 20.57 16.43
CA HIS A 264 5.25 19.36 15.73
C HIS A 264 6.24 18.99 14.62
N SER A 265 6.28 17.69 14.26
CA SER A 265 7.20 17.18 13.25
C SER A 265 6.77 17.49 11.81
N PHE A 266 5.49 17.42 11.50
CA PHE A 266 4.93 17.74 10.18
C PHE A 266 3.43 18.04 10.27
N ILE A 267 2.88 18.60 9.18
CA ILE A 267 1.45 18.83 8.96
C ILE A 267 0.98 17.89 7.85
N LEU A 268 0.09 16.95 8.17
CA LEU A 268 -0.56 16.09 7.19
C LEU A 268 -1.83 16.77 6.65
N VAL A 269 -1.90 16.97 5.34
CA VAL A 269 -3.10 17.46 4.65
C VAL A 269 -3.77 16.28 3.95
N LEU A 270 -5.01 15.99 4.35
CA LEU A 270 -5.78 14.88 3.78
C LEU A 270 -6.45 15.32 2.47
N GLY A 271 -6.26 14.52 1.43
CA GLY A 271 -6.95 14.70 0.17
C GLY A 271 -8.47 14.50 0.24
N SER A 272 -9.15 14.83 -0.85
CA SER A 272 -10.61 14.73 -0.98
C SER A 272 -11.06 14.25 -2.38
N GLY A 273 -10.07 13.83 -3.21
CA GLY A 273 -10.26 13.48 -4.60
C GLY A 273 -10.30 14.70 -5.53
N PRO A 274 -9.67 14.62 -6.73
CA PRO A 274 -9.65 15.74 -7.68
C PRO A 274 -11.02 15.99 -8.33
N GLY A 275 -11.90 14.98 -8.38
CA GLY A 275 -13.13 15.02 -9.16
C GLY A 275 -12.90 14.75 -10.65
N ASP A 276 -13.98 14.80 -11.45
CA ASP A 276 -13.91 14.38 -12.87
C ASP A 276 -13.28 15.42 -13.80
N SER A 277 -13.35 16.71 -13.44
CA SER A 277 -13.02 17.81 -14.35
C SER A 277 -12.01 18.83 -13.79
N ALA A 278 -11.68 18.74 -12.52
CA ALA A 278 -10.78 19.70 -11.86
C ALA A 278 -9.52 19.01 -11.35
N ARG A 279 -8.36 19.62 -11.59
CA ARG A 279 -7.07 19.14 -11.06
C ARG A 279 -7.06 19.05 -9.53
N ILE A 280 -7.72 19.98 -8.87
CA ILE A 280 -7.88 20.05 -7.42
C ILE A 280 -9.33 20.39 -7.09
N SER A 281 -9.95 19.62 -6.19
CA SER A 281 -11.30 19.95 -5.72
C SER A 281 -11.31 21.18 -4.79
N LYS A 282 -12.45 21.88 -4.71
CA LYS A 282 -12.61 23.00 -3.77
C LYS A 282 -12.35 22.59 -2.33
N ILE A 283 -12.71 21.35 -1.96
CA ILE A 283 -12.47 20.81 -0.61
C ILE A 283 -10.97 20.59 -0.39
N ALA A 284 -10.27 19.95 -1.34
CA ALA A 284 -8.83 19.75 -1.24
C ALA A 284 -8.06 21.09 -1.18
N ALA A 285 -8.45 22.09 -1.99
CA ALA A 285 -7.89 23.42 -1.94
C ALA A 285 -8.06 24.07 -0.56
N LYS A 286 -9.27 24.00 0.03
CA LYS A 286 -9.53 24.54 1.38
C LYS A 286 -8.71 23.83 2.46
N ARG A 287 -8.56 22.50 2.36
CA ARG A 287 -7.71 21.73 3.29
C ARG A 287 -6.23 22.11 3.14
N ALA A 288 -5.77 22.32 1.91
CA ALA A 288 -4.43 22.79 1.63
C ALA A 288 -4.21 24.23 2.18
N ASP A 289 -5.21 25.13 2.07
CA ASP A 289 -5.16 26.48 2.68
C ASP A 289 -4.92 26.38 4.21
N HIS A 290 -5.66 25.51 4.92
CA HIS A 290 -5.46 25.31 6.36
C HIS A 290 -4.04 24.77 6.65
N GLY A 291 -3.53 23.83 5.85
CA GLY A 291 -2.17 23.33 5.99
C GLY A 291 -1.11 24.41 5.78
N ALA A 292 -1.30 25.27 4.78
CA ALA A 292 -0.43 26.41 4.52
C ALA A 292 -0.44 27.40 5.71
N GLN A 293 -1.60 27.71 6.27
CA GLN A 293 -1.69 28.60 7.43
C GLN A 293 -0.91 28.05 8.63
N LEU A 294 -1.11 26.76 8.98
CA LEU A 294 -0.37 26.13 10.08
C LEU A 294 1.15 26.16 9.84
N PHE A 295 1.59 25.98 8.59
CA PHE A 295 2.99 26.07 8.22
C PHE A 295 3.55 27.50 8.39
N LEU A 296 2.83 28.51 7.91
CA LEU A 296 3.21 29.91 8.03
C LEU A 296 3.23 30.38 9.50
N GLU A 297 2.37 29.80 10.35
CA GLU A 297 2.38 29.98 11.81
C GLU A 297 3.53 29.19 12.50
N ARG A 298 4.43 28.55 11.74
CA ARG A 298 5.56 27.75 12.24
C ARG A 298 5.15 26.61 13.18
N LYS A 299 3.98 25.98 12.95
CA LYS A 299 3.55 24.83 13.74
C LYS A 299 4.37 23.57 13.43
N ALA A 300 4.89 23.43 12.22
CA ALA A 300 5.82 22.38 11.84
C ALA A 300 6.68 22.82 10.65
N PRO A 301 7.87 22.23 10.44
CA PRO A 301 8.77 22.61 9.32
C PRO A 301 8.39 22.00 7.98
N LEU A 302 7.51 20.99 7.96
CA LEU A 302 7.14 20.21 6.76
C LEU A 302 5.63 20.08 6.64
N ILE A 303 5.17 20.05 5.38
CA ILE A 303 3.81 19.63 5.02
C ILE A 303 3.91 18.30 4.27
N ILE A 304 3.10 17.31 4.64
CA ILE A 304 2.86 16.08 3.88
C ILE A 304 1.49 16.19 3.24
N LEU A 305 1.43 16.21 1.91
CA LEU A 305 0.20 16.20 1.14
C LEU A 305 -0.09 14.76 0.72
N SER A 306 -1.26 14.24 1.08
CA SER A 306 -1.58 12.82 0.89
C SER A 306 -2.85 12.63 0.08
N GLY A 307 -2.74 11.95 -1.07
CA GLY A 307 -3.83 11.64 -2.00
C GLY A 307 -3.33 11.09 -3.33
N GLY A 308 -4.01 10.07 -3.86
CA GLY A 308 -3.60 9.33 -5.06
C GLY A 308 -4.44 9.63 -6.32
N HIS A 309 -4.52 8.62 -7.21
CA HIS A 309 -5.24 8.64 -8.51
C HIS A 309 -6.58 7.92 -8.49
N VAL A 310 -7.23 7.79 -7.34
CA VAL A 310 -8.32 6.81 -7.18
C VAL A 310 -9.73 7.40 -7.09
N HIS A 311 -9.88 8.71 -7.01
CA HIS A 311 -11.18 9.37 -6.93
C HIS A 311 -11.33 10.49 -7.97
N PRO A 312 -11.89 10.17 -9.16
CA PRO A 312 -12.42 8.88 -9.62
C PRO A 312 -11.32 7.87 -9.97
N MET A 313 -11.73 6.60 -10.15
CA MET A 313 -10.82 5.51 -10.53
C MET A 313 -10.00 5.89 -11.78
N GLN A 314 -8.67 5.75 -11.69
CA GLN A 314 -7.73 6.06 -12.78
C GLN A 314 -7.79 7.50 -13.31
N THR A 315 -8.19 8.46 -12.47
CA THR A 315 -8.08 9.88 -12.82
C THR A 315 -6.65 10.22 -13.29
N PRO A 316 -6.49 11.09 -14.32
CA PRO A 316 -5.17 11.51 -14.77
C PRO A 316 -4.42 12.39 -13.75
N PHE A 317 -5.14 12.93 -12.76
CA PHE A 317 -4.58 13.84 -11.77
C PHE A 317 -4.21 13.11 -10.49
N ASN A 318 -2.99 13.30 -10.01
CA ASN A 318 -2.58 12.89 -8.67
C ASN A 318 -2.89 14.02 -7.69
N GLU A 319 -3.72 13.72 -6.70
CA GLU A 319 -4.21 14.74 -5.78
C GLU A 319 -3.09 15.41 -4.97
N ALA A 320 -2.12 14.62 -4.46
CA ALA A 320 -1.00 15.18 -3.70
C ALA A 320 -0.11 16.10 -4.55
N ILE A 321 0.13 15.74 -5.80
CA ILE A 321 0.90 16.58 -6.76
C ILE A 321 0.16 17.87 -7.06
N GLU A 322 -1.14 17.81 -7.29
CA GLU A 322 -1.90 19.02 -7.60
C GLU A 322 -2.04 19.95 -6.37
N MET A 323 -2.16 19.39 -5.16
CA MET A 323 -2.09 20.18 -3.92
C MET A 323 -0.72 20.81 -3.73
N LYS A 324 0.39 20.11 -4.06
CA LYS A 324 1.76 20.65 -3.99
C LYS A 324 1.92 21.88 -4.91
N LYS A 325 1.51 21.76 -6.17
CA LYS A 325 1.49 22.89 -7.10
C LYS A 325 0.69 24.07 -6.56
N TYR A 326 -0.51 23.80 -6.06
CA TYR A 326 -1.39 24.81 -5.48
C TYR A 326 -0.74 25.58 -4.32
N LEU A 327 -0.07 24.88 -3.39
CA LEU A 327 0.62 25.52 -2.27
C LEU A 327 1.82 26.36 -2.72
N MET A 328 2.60 25.86 -3.66
CA MET A 328 3.73 26.58 -4.23
C MET A 328 3.27 27.84 -4.96
N ASP A 329 2.22 27.75 -5.76
CA ASP A 329 1.73 28.86 -6.58
C ASP A 329 1.05 29.94 -5.74
N LYS A 330 0.14 29.54 -4.83
CA LYS A 330 -0.68 30.47 -4.06
C LYS A 330 0.04 31.06 -2.84
N PHE A 331 0.73 30.21 -2.06
CA PHE A 331 1.33 30.60 -0.78
C PHE A 331 2.85 30.75 -0.85
N LYS A 332 3.45 30.45 -2.00
CA LYS A 332 4.91 30.49 -2.20
C LYS A 332 5.68 29.59 -1.20
N ILE A 333 5.03 28.51 -0.72
CA ILE A 333 5.67 27.53 0.15
C ILE A 333 6.76 26.83 -0.69
N PRO A 334 8.01 26.79 -0.21
CA PRO A 334 9.11 26.21 -0.98
C PRO A 334 8.96 24.70 -1.12
N ASP A 335 9.36 24.17 -2.29
CA ASP A 335 9.34 22.73 -2.59
C ASP A 335 10.02 21.88 -1.50
N LYS A 336 11.15 22.38 -0.96
CA LYS A 336 11.90 21.73 0.12
C LYS A 336 11.15 21.59 1.44
N SER A 337 9.99 22.22 1.61
CA SER A 337 9.14 22.10 2.79
C SER A 337 7.88 21.25 2.54
N ILE A 338 7.76 20.66 1.33
CA ILE A 338 6.58 19.86 0.95
C ILE A 338 7.00 18.45 0.57
N LEU A 339 6.47 17.48 1.28
CA LEU A 339 6.48 16.07 0.91
C LEU A 339 5.13 15.68 0.32
N ILE A 340 5.12 14.74 -0.62
CA ILE A 340 3.89 14.13 -1.09
C ILE A 340 3.84 12.64 -0.75
N ASP A 341 2.65 12.16 -0.43
CA ASP A 341 2.24 10.76 -0.51
C ASP A 341 1.26 10.63 -1.67
N PRO A 342 1.71 10.20 -2.85
CA PRO A 342 0.88 10.11 -4.05
C PRO A 342 0.10 8.79 -4.16
N TYR A 343 0.06 8.00 -3.09
CA TYR A 343 -0.44 6.61 -3.10
C TYR A 343 -1.67 6.40 -2.24
N ALA A 344 -2.03 7.36 -1.37
CA ALA A 344 -3.18 7.20 -0.49
C ALA A 344 -4.48 7.03 -1.27
N ARG A 345 -5.30 6.08 -0.82
CA ARG A 345 -6.55 5.66 -1.45
C ARG A 345 -7.76 5.96 -0.58
N HIS A 346 -7.55 5.95 0.73
CA HIS A 346 -8.56 6.15 1.77
C HIS A 346 -7.96 6.94 2.92
N THR A 347 -8.82 7.43 3.81
CA THR A 347 -8.36 8.15 5.01
C THR A 347 -7.41 7.30 5.87
N THR A 348 -7.66 6.00 5.97
CA THR A 348 -6.80 5.05 6.72
C THR A 348 -5.38 5.00 6.14
N THR A 349 -5.28 5.00 4.81
CA THR A 349 -3.99 4.95 4.11
C THR A 349 -3.27 6.29 4.04
N ASN A 350 -3.98 7.43 4.17
CA ASN A 350 -3.33 8.73 4.34
C ASN A 350 -2.44 8.74 5.60
N PHE A 351 -2.97 8.28 6.74
CA PHE A 351 -2.18 8.19 7.98
C PHE A 351 -1.09 7.14 7.91
N ARG A 352 -1.39 5.96 7.35
CA ARG A 352 -0.40 4.90 7.13
C ARG A 352 0.80 5.40 6.33
N ASN A 353 0.54 6.02 5.19
CA ASN A 353 1.59 6.44 4.27
C ASN A 353 2.38 7.63 4.83
N ALA A 354 1.73 8.59 5.48
CA ALA A 354 2.42 9.68 6.18
C ALA A 354 3.34 9.13 7.28
N ALA A 355 2.88 8.15 8.07
CA ALA A 355 3.72 7.47 9.05
C ALA A 355 4.91 6.74 8.40
N ARG A 356 4.68 6.03 7.28
CA ARG A 356 5.76 5.39 6.49
C ARG A 356 6.81 6.39 6.07
N LEU A 357 6.42 7.54 5.50
CA LEU A 357 7.35 8.62 5.13
C LEU A 357 8.12 9.11 6.34
N ALA A 358 7.43 9.35 7.48
CA ALA A 358 8.09 9.84 8.69
C ALA A 358 9.16 8.86 9.20
N PHE A 359 8.84 7.57 9.29
CA PHE A 359 9.80 6.56 9.75
C PHE A 359 10.94 6.33 8.76
N ARG A 360 10.65 6.30 7.43
CA ARG A 360 11.65 6.03 6.39
C ARG A 360 12.60 7.19 6.16
N TYR A 361 12.10 8.41 6.25
CA TYR A 361 12.91 9.61 6.00
C TYR A 361 13.58 10.14 7.28
N GLY A 362 13.36 9.49 8.43
CA GLY A 362 13.99 9.90 9.69
C GLY A 362 13.36 11.15 10.31
N ILE A 363 12.13 11.52 9.94
CA ILE A 363 11.38 12.59 10.60
C ILE A 363 11.15 12.19 12.07
N PRO A 364 11.36 13.11 13.04
CA PRO A 364 11.20 12.81 14.44
C PRO A 364 9.79 12.33 14.82
N THR A 365 9.64 11.05 15.13
CA THR A 365 8.35 10.43 15.51
C THR A 365 8.10 10.46 17.02
N HIS A 366 9.02 10.98 17.81
CA HIS A 366 8.78 11.30 19.21
C HIS A 366 7.97 12.59 19.39
N LEU A 367 8.03 13.50 18.41
CA LEU A 367 7.16 14.66 18.32
C LEU A 367 5.81 14.25 17.72
N ASN A 368 4.73 14.85 18.18
CA ASN A 368 3.44 14.71 17.53
C ASN A 368 3.46 15.37 16.13
N ALA A 369 2.59 14.91 15.26
CA ALA A 369 2.31 15.54 13.98
C ALA A 369 0.92 16.20 14.04
N LEU A 370 0.68 17.16 13.14
CA LEU A 370 -0.64 17.73 12.92
C LEU A 370 -1.30 17.06 11.72
N VAL A 371 -2.61 16.93 11.76
CA VAL A 371 -3.44 16.64 10.59
C VAL A 371 -4.48 17.74 10.42
N THR A 372 -4.68 18.18 9.18
CA THR A 372 -5.74 19.14 8.84
C THR A 372 -6.66 18.59 7.75
N SER A 373 -7.96 18.92 7.90
CA SER A 373 -9.01 18.52 6.97
C SER A 373 -10.25 19.41 7.15
N SER A 374 -11.36 19.06 6.49
CA SER A 374 -12.67 19.69 6.77
C SER A 374 -13.17 19.32 8.17
N GLU A 375 -14.01 20.17 8.75
CA GLU A 375 -14.49 19.99 10.12
C GLU A 375 -15.16 18.64 10.35
N ASP A 376 -16.09 18.25 9.48
CA ASP A 376 -16.76 16.94 9.56
C ASP A 376 -15.75 15.79 9.52
N HIS A 377 -14.73 15.92 8.67
CA HIS A 377 -13.72 14.88 8.52
C HIS A 377 -12.81 14.79 9.76
N ILE A 378 -12.42 15.91 10.38
CA ILE A 378 -11.72 15.93 11.67
C ILE A 378 -12.60 15.27 12.74
N GLY A 379 -13.90 15.59 12.76
CA GLY A 379 -14.85 14.94 13.67
C GLY A 379 -14.92 13.41 13.48
N ILE A 380 -14.82 12.91 12.25
CA ILE A 380 -14.83 11.46 11.96
C ILE A 380 -13.55 10.79 12.44
N ILE A 381 -12.38 11.32 12.07
CA ILE A 381 -11.08 10.67 12.34
C ILE A 381 -10.68 10.68 13.82
N THR A 382 -11.29 11.54 14.64
CA THR A 382 -11.02 11.62 16.08
C THR A 382 -11.99 10.80 16.94
N ARG A 383 -12.93 10.05 16.33
CA ARG A 383 -13.86 9.15 17.04
C ARG A 383 -13.36 7.71 17.02
N ASP A 384 -13.81 6.92 18.00
CA ASP A 384 -13.47 5.48 18.11
C ASP A 384 -13.85 4.68 16.85
N GLY A 385 -14.92 5.06 16.15
CA GLY A 385 -15.31 4.44 14.88
C GLY A 385 -14.20 4.46 13.82
N PHE A 386 -13.34 5.48 13.81
CA PHE A 386 -12.21 5.52 12.90
C PHE A 386 -11.10 4.53 13.30
N ARG A 387 -10.86 4.34 14.60
CA ARG A 387 -9.95 3.29 15.08
C ARG A 387 -10.43 1.90 14.67
N ILE A 388 -11.73 1.63 14.82
CA ILE A 388 -12.35 0.37 14.39
C ILE A 388 -12.15 0.19 12.88
N ARG A 389 -12.45 1.23 12.10
CA ARG A 389 -12.25 1.21 10.64
C ARG A 389 -10.80 0.90 10.25
N CYS A 390 -9.82 1.58 10.84
CA CYS A 390 -8.40 1.31 10.57
C CYS A 390 -8.02 -0.14 10.90
N THR A 391 -8.47 -0.66 12.04
CA THR A 391 -8.19 -2.04 12.44
C THR A 391 -8.84 -3.05 11.49
N THR A 392 -10.02 -2.75 10.97
CA THR A 392 -10.71 -3.61 9.98
C THR A 392 -9.99 -3.58 8.63
N GLU A 393 -9.61 -2.40 8.14
CA GLU A 393 -9.02 -2.23 6.81
C GLU A 393 -7.53 -2.60 6.78
N LEU A 394 -6.75 -2.18 7.79
CA LEU A 394 -5.29 -2.33 7.81
C LEU A 394 -4.81 -3.47 8.73
N GLY A 395 -5.69 -3.97 9.62
CA GLY A 395 -5.30 -4.90 10.68
C GLY A 395 -4.65 -4.21 11.89
N TYR A 396 -4.50 -2.89 11.91
CA TYR A 396 -3.89 -2.09 12.98
C TYR A 396 -4.37 -0.63 12.91
N PHE A 397 -4.09 0.11 13.98
CA PHE A 397 -4.29 1.56 14.02
C PHE A 397 -2.98 2.26 13.60
N PRO A 398 -2.96 3.11 12.54
CA PRO A 398 -1.72 3.69 12.00
C PRO A 398 -1.16 4.84 12.85
N MET A 399 -1.75 5.10 14.00
CA MET A 399 -1.36 6.11 14.98
C MET A 399 -1.29 5.48 16.38
N GLU A 400 -0.42 6.00 17.24
CA GLU A 400 -0.43 5.66 18.66
C GLU A 400 -1.57 6.40 19.37
N SER A 401 -1.77 7.68 18.99
CA SER A 401 -2.80 8.55 19.53
C SER A 401 -3.28 9.55 18.48
N ILE A 402 -4.50 10.06 18.67
CA ILE A 402 -5.05 11.19 17.93
C ILE A 402 -5.99 11.97 18.84
N SER A 403 -5.92 13.30 18.81
CA SER A 403 -6.80 14.20 19.58
C SER A 403 -7.12 15.45 18.79
N ARG A 404 -8.40 15.88 18.82
CA ARG A 404 -8.86 17.11 18.18
C ARG A 404 -8.33 18.32 18.91
N ILE A 405 -7.75 19.29 18.19
CA ILE A 405 -7.25 20.56 18.76
C ILE A 405 -8.00 21.79 18.25
N SER A 406 -8.68 21.67 17.09
CA SER A 406 -9.54 22.71 16.53
C SER A 406 -10.64 22.09 15.65
N PRO A 407 -11.60 22.88 15.14
CA PRO A 407 -12.59 22.36 14.19
C PRO A 407 -11.96 21.67 12.97
N VAL A 408 -10.82 22.16 12.48
CA VAL A 408 -10.19 21.72 11.23
C VAL A 408 -8.82 21.07 11.42
N ALA A 409 -8.39 20.79 12.66
CA ALA A 409 -7.11 20.17 12.95
C ALA A 409 -7.15 19.20 14.14
N ALA A 410 -6.28 18.20 14.10
CA ALA A 410 -6.01 17.29 15.21
C ALA A 410 -4.49 17.05 15.33
N GLU A 411 -4.05 16.71 16.52
CA GLU A 411 -2.72 16.15 16.79
C GLU A 411 -2.76 14.64 16.71
N PHE A 412 -1.70 14.02 16.17
CA PHE A 412 -1.55 12.57 16.20
C PHE A 412 -0.08 12.14 16.32
N LYS A 413 0.13 10.94 16.82
CA LYS A 413 1.46 10.33 16.90
C LYS A 413 1.52 9.15 15.94
N PRO A 414 2.43 9.15 14.92
CA PRO A 414 2.55 8.06 13.97
C PRO A 414 2.90 6.72 14.64
N SER A 415 2.30 5.62 14.17
CA SER A 415 2.61 4.27 14.65
C SER A 415 3.57 3.55 13.72
N VAL A 416 4.59 2.91 14.31
CA VAL A 416 5.57 2.08 13.58
C VAL A 416 4.92 0.88 12.87
N ALA A 417 3.73 0.45 13.30
CA ALA A 417 2.95 -0.59 12.63
C ALA A 417 2.67 -0.26 11.16
N SER A 418 2.65 1.03 10.81
CA SER A 418 2.47 1.51 9.44
C SER A 418 3.55 1.08 8.45
N LEU A 419 4.71 0.62 8.93
CA LEU A 419 5.77 0.10 8.06
C LEU A 419 5.41 -1.24 7.40
N PHE A 420 4.42 -1.96 7.92
CA PHE A 420 3.96 -3.22 7.36
C PHE A 420 3.47 -3.05 5.91
N PHE A 421 3.97 -3.91 5.00
CA PHE A 421 3.44 -4.06 3.65
C PHE A 421 2.55 -5.30 3.64
N ASP A 422 1.28 -5.11 3.32
CA ASP A 422 0.33 -6.23 3.28
C ASP A 422 0.34 -6.91 1.91
N ALA A 423 1.22 -7.89 1.75
CA ALA A 423 1.28 -8.68 0.53
C ALA A 423 -0.03 -9.44 0.23
N ASN A 424 -0.88 -9.66 1.24
CA ASN A 424 -2.21 -10.25 1.03
C ASN A 424 -3.22 -9.24 0.46
N ASP A 425 -2.90 -7.95 0.46
CA ASP A 425 -3.70 -6.91 -0.21
C ASP A 425 -2.88 -6.10 -1.24
N PRO A 426 -2.44 -6.74 -2.34
CA PRO A 426 -1.52 -6.12 -3.30
C PRO A 426 -2.15 -5.00 -4.14
N LEU A 427 -3.40 -4.63 -3.86
CA LEU A 427 -4.05 -3.46 -4.46
C LEU A 427 -3.82 -2.21 -3.60
N ASP A 428 -3.52 -2.40 -2.31
CA ASP A 428 -3.24 -1.34 -1.33
C ASP A 428 -2.19 -1.84 -0.31
N PRO A 429 -0.95 -2.13 -0.72
CA PRO A 429 0.08 -2.74 0.09
C PRO A 429 0.56 -1.87 1.25
#